data_b1f6d8c4f1d234840d5f57423d31926c
#
_entry.id   b1f6d8c4f1d234840d5f57423d31926c
#
_cell.length_a   1.000
_cell.length_b   1.000
_cell.length_c   1.000
_cell.angle_alpha   90.00
_cell.angle_beta   90.00
_cell.angle_gamma   90.00
#
_symmetry.space_group_name_H-M   'P 1'
#
loop_
_entity.id
_entity.type
_entity.pdbx_description
1 polymer ?
#
loop_
_entity_poly.entity_id
_entity_poly.type
_entity_poly.pdbx_seq_one_letter_code
_entity_poly.pdbx_strand_id
1 'polypeptide(L)'
;MNIAKYEFNSKEQAQTKIDALGTETNHAIVTLGHIVLESAIVGENGDVIKEAVLSTGWHLDVMWRGLTDHPYGWKSYNVDLTSEGSHSFFGVSYLEHKF
;
A
#
# COMPACT_ATOMS: atom_id res chain seq x y z
N MET A 1 14.74 -9.65 -3.31
CA MET A 1 13.78 -8.54 -3.49
C MET A 1 12.47 -8.92 -2.83
N ASN A 2 12.00 -8.10 -1.91
CA ASN A 2 10.73 -8.34 -1.22
C ASN A 2 9.82 -7.13 -1.38
N ILE A 3 8.55 -7.39 -1.62
CA ILE A 3 7.52 -6.37 -1.75
C ILE A 3 6.61 -6.46 -0.55
N ALA A 4 6.32 -5.34 0.08
CA ALA A 4 5.41 -5.28 1.22
C ALA A 4 4.42 -4.14 1.05
N LYS A 5 3.25 -4.32 1.61
CA LYS A 5 2.17 -3.33 1.61
C LYS A 5 1.99 -2.80 3.01
N TYR A 6 1.86 -1.48 3.13
CA TYR A 6 1.75 -0.82 4.42
C TYR A 6 0.55 0.12 4.44
N GLU A 7 -0.07 0.22 5.61
CA GLU A 7 -1.12 1.20 5.87
C GLU A 7 -0.71 2.06 7.06
N PHE A 8 -0.62 3.36 6.84
CA PHE A 8 -0.34 4.36 7.88
C PHE A 8 -1.62 5.11 8.24
N ASN A 9 -1.61 5.79 9.38
CA ASN A 9 -2.77 6.53 9.85
C ASN A 9 -3.07 7.78 9.02
N SER A 10 -2.04 8.35 8.40
CA SER A 10 -2.16 9.56 7.59
C SER A 10 -1.04 9.64 6.57
N LYS A 11 -1.23 10.53 5.58
CA LYS A 11 -0.20 10.86 4.60
C LYS A 11 1.06 11.40 5.28
N GLU A 12 0.87 12.23 6.30
CA GLU A 12 1.97 12.86 7.04
C GLU A 12 2.79 11.82 7.79
N GLN A 13 2.15 10.84 8.41
CA GLN A 13 2.85 9.74 9.08
C GLN A 13 3.65 8.92 8.07
N ALA A 14 3.05 8.59 6.93
CA ALA A 14 3.74 7.86 5.86
C ALA A 14 4.97 8.62 5.38
N GLN A 15 4.84 9.93 5.15
CA GLN A 15 5.94 10.77 4.68
C GLN A 15 7.07 10.84 5.70
N THR A 16 6.74 10.94 6.99
CA THR A 16 7.75 10.91 8.06
C THR A 16 8.53 9.61 8.05
N LYS A 17 7.87 8.47 7.85
CA LYS A 17 8.52 7.17 7.76
C LYS A 17 9.43 7.06 6.53
N ILE A 18 8.98 7.57 5.39
CA ILE A 18 9.78 7.60 4.15
C ILE A 18 11.03 8.44 4.35
N ASP A 19 10.88 9.63 4.92
CA ASP A 19 12.00 10.54 5.14
C ASP A 19 13.05 9.95 6.10
N ALA A 20 12.60 9.16 7.07
CA ALA A 20 13.48 8.50 8.03
C ALA A 20 14.32 7.37 7.43
N LEU A 21 13.95 6.84 6.26
CA LEU A 21 14.73 5.78 5.59
C LEU A 21 16.10 6.27 5.11
N GLY A 22 16.19 7.52 4.70
CA GLY A 22 17.44 8.08 4.20
C GLY A 22 17.95 7.37 2.95
N THR A 23 19.28 7.40 2.76
CA THR A 23 19.94 6.78 1.61
C THR A 23 20.49 5.38 1.91
N GLU A 24 20.41 4.92 3.16
CA GLU A 24 20.99 3.65 3.61
C GLU A 24 20.20 2.44 3.18
N THR A 25 18.90 2.62 2.92
CA THR A 25 17.99 1.54 2.53
C THR A 25 17.71 1.61 1.04
N ASN A 26 18.02 0.52 0.33
CA ASN A 26 17.70 0.43 -1.10
C ASN A 26 16.24 0.01 -1.26
N HIS A 27 15.42 0.93 -1.75
CA HIS A 27 13.98 0.72 -1.84
C HIS A 27 13.37 1.48 -3.02
N ALA A 28 12.17 1.06 -3.41
CA ALA A 28 11.31 1.80 -4.33
C ALA A 28 9.89 1.85 -3.75
N ILE A 29 9.24 3.01 -3.81
CA ILE A 29 7.94 3.23 -3.17
C ILE A 29 6.93 3.65 -4.22
N VAL A 30 5.75 3.02 -4.16
CA VAL A 30 4.56 3.47 -4.88
C VAL A 30 3.52 3.89 -3.86
N THR A 31 3.09 5.14 -3.93
CA THR A 31 2.06 5.67 -3.05
C THR A 31 0.69 5.38 -3.64
N LEU A 32 -0.13 4.59 -2.94
CA LEU A 32 -1.51 4.30 -3.32
C LEU A 32 -2.50 5.27 -2.68
N GLY A 33 -2.16 5.80 -1.51
CA GLY A 33 -3.04 6.66 -0.74
C GLY A 33 -4.21 5.88 -0.14
N HIS A 34 -5.41 6.45 -0.22
CA HIS A 34 -6.62 5.76 0.21
C HIS A 34 -7.06 4.79 -0.89
N ILE A 35 -7.16 3.50 -0.56
CA ILE A 35 -7.57 2.48 -1.53
C ILE A 35 -9.08 2.29 -1.50
N VAL A 36 -9.64 1.85 -2.63
CA VAL A 36 -11.06 1.54 -2.75
C VAL A 36 -11.32 0.15 -2.17
N LEU A 37 -12.08 0.08 -1.08
CA LEU A 37 -12.47 -1.19 -0.44
C LEU A 37 -13.74 -1.74 -1.09
N GLU A 38 -14.67 -0.85 -1.44
CA GLU A 38 -15.89 -1.20 -2.17
C GLU A 38 -16.10 -0.16 -3.27
N SER A 39 -16.34 -0.62 -4.49
CA SER A 39 -16.62 0.27 -5.61
C SER A 39 -17.99 0.93 -5.46
N ALA A 40 -18.12 2.15 -5.97
CA ALA A 40 -19.40 2.83 -6.05
C ALA A 40 -20.39 2.02 -6.91
N ILE A 41 -21.67 2.07 -6.58
CA ILE A 41 -22.73 1.48 -7.35
C ILE A 41 -23.45 2.61 -8.08
N VAL A 42 -23.51 2.51 -9.41
CA VAL A 42 -24.15 3.51 -10.27
C VAL A 42 -25.39 2.88 -10.88
N GLY A 43 -26.51 3.60 -10.82
CA GLY A 43 -27.77 3.20 -11.44
C GLY A 43 -27.77 3.37 -12.95
N GLU A 44 -28.84 2.90 -13.60
CA GLU A 44 -28.99 2.94 -15.06
C GLU A 44 -28.96 4.36 -15.64
N ASN A 45 -29.34 5.36 -14.84
CA ASN A 45 -29.35 6.77 -15.25
C ASN A 45 -28.05 7.50 -14.96
N GLY A 46 -27.02 6.80 -14.48
CA GLY A 46 -25.76 7.41 -14.07
C GLY A 46 -25.76 8.00 -12.67
N ASP A 47 -26.86 7.87 -11.93
CA ASP A 47 -26.95 8.31 -10.55
C ASP A 47 -26.17 7.37 -9.63
N VAL A 48 -25.43 7.93 -8.68
CA VAL A 48 -24.71 7.14 -7.69
C VAL A 48 -25.71 6.63 -6.65
N ILE A 49 -25.90 5.30 -6.61
CA ILE A 49 -26.78 4.63 -5.63
C ILE A 49 -26.01 4.43 -4.33
N LYS A 50 -24.74 4.03 -4.42
CA LYS A 50 -23.86 3.81 -3.28
C LYS A 50 -22.50 4.42 -3.56
N GLU A 51 -22.00 5.23 -2.64
CA GLU A 51 -20.66 5.80 -2.73
C GLU A 51 -19.60 4.72 -2.55
N ALA A 52 -18.45 4.92 -3.19
CA ALA A 52 -17.30 4.07 -2.97
C ALA A 52 -16.85 4.16 -1.50
N VAL A 53 -16.46 3.02 -0.94
CA VAL A 53 -15.89 2.97 0.41
C VAL A 53 -14.37 2.96 0.26
N LEU A 54 -13.73 3.97 0.82
CA LEU A 54 -12.27 4.09 0.82
C LEU A 54 -11.70 3.65 2.16
N SER A 55 -10.46 3.17 2.15
CA SER A 55 -9.73 2.90 3.39
C SER A 55 -9.52 4.21 4.16
N THR A 56 -9.49 4.11 5.50
CA THR A 56 -9.19 5.27 6.36
C THR A 56 -7.69 5.56 6.41
N GLY A 57 -6.85 4.57 6.10
CA GLY A 57 -5.41 4.69 6.16
C GLY A 57 -4.80 5.12 4.84
N TRP A 58 -3.54 5.49 4.91
CA TRP A 58 -2.72 5.86 3.76
C TRP A 58 -1.83 4.69 3.38
N HIS A 59 -1.98 4.17 2.18
CA HIS A 59 -1.32 2.94 1.72
C HIS A 59 -0.08 3.21 0.88
N LEU A 60 0.95 2.43 1.14
CA LEU A 60 2.18 2.40 0.34
C LEU A 60 2.48 0.96 -0.06
N ASP A 61 2.96 0.78 -1.29
CA ASP A 61 3.63 -0.44 -1.72
C ASP A 61 5.12 -0.14 -1.79
N VAL A 62 5.93 -0.97 -1.16
CA VAL A 62 7.37 -0.76 -1.09
C VAL A 62 8.10 -2.03 -1.52
N MET A 63 9.07 -1.86 -2.41
CA MET A 63 10.00 -2.92 -2.78
C MET A 63 11.30 -2.71 -2.01
N TRP A 64 11.66 -3.69 -1.19
CA TRP A 64 12.90 -3.69 -0.42
C TRP A 64 13.94 -4.58 -1.10
N ARG A 65 15.14 -4.08 -1.26
CA ARG A 65 16.27 -4.84 -1.80
C ARG A 65 17.26 -5.13 -0.71
N GLY A 66 17.73 -6.38 -0.65
CA GLY A 66 18.75 -6.78 0.31
C GLY A 66 18.27 -6.95 1.75
N LEU A 67 16.97 -6.85 2.00
CA LEU A 67 16.39 -7.07 3.32
C LEU A 67 15.75 -8.45 3.40
N THR A 68 15.86 -9.08 4.58
CA THR A 68 15.21 -10.37 4.88
C THR A 68 13.95 -10.19 5.71
N ASP A 69 13.70 -8.99 6.22
CA ASP A 69 12.50 -8.64 7.00
C ASP A 69 12.25 -7.13 6.85
N HIS A 70 11.13 -6.67 7.41
CA HIS A 70 10.77 -5.25 7.39
C HIS A 70 11.81 -4.42 8.13
N PRO A 71 12.09 -3.19 7.67
CA PRO A 71 12.92 -2.26 8.43
C PRO A 71 12.29 -1.94 9.78
N TYR A 72 13.13 -1.53 10.73
CA TYR A 72 12.66 -1.15 12.06
C TYR A 72 11.58 -0.08 11.99
N GLY A 73 10.47 -0.33 12.71
CA GLY A 73 9.35 0.60 12.77
C GLY A 73 8.35 0.47 11.63
N TRP A 74 8.54 -0.45 10.69
CA TRP A 74 7.64 -0.64 9.55
C TRP A 74 6.74 -1.87 9.69
N LYS A 75 7.19 -2.89 10.40
CA LYS A 75 6.47 -4.17 10.50
C LYS A 75 5.04 -4.04 11.03
N SER A 76 4.83 -3.16 12.00
CA SER A 76 3.50 -2.94 12.60
C SER A 76 2.49 -2.31 11.64
N TYR A 77 2.94 -1.72 10.55
CA TYR A 77 2.08 -1.12 9.53
C TYR A 77 1.84 -2.05 8.34
N ASN A 78 2.45 -3.24 8.34
CA ASN A 78 2.29 -4.19 7.25
C ASN A 78 0.87 -4.72 7.21
N VAL A 79 0.30 -4.74 6.01
CA VAL A 79 -1.04 -5.27 5.76
C VAL A 79 -1.00 -6.23 4.57
N ASP A 80 -1.93 -7.18 4.57
CA ASP A 80 -2.12 -8.11 3.47
C ASP A 80 -3.39 -7.72 2.71
N LEU A 81 -3.22 -7.26 1.47
CA LEU A 81 -4.32 -6.82 0.62
C LEU A 81 -4.63 -7.82 -0.50
N THR A 82 -4.33 -9.10 -0.29
CA THR A 82 -4.55 -10.12 -1.32
C THR A 82 -6.01 -10.29 -1.71
N SER A 83 -6.93 -10.04 -0.78
CA SER A 83 -8.37 -10.11 -1.03
C SER A 83 -8.90 -8.95 -1.87
N GLU A 84 -8.17 -7.86 -1.94
CA GLU A 84 -8.57 -6.64 -2.66
C GLU A 84 -8.14 -6.63 -4.12
N GLY A 85 -7.76 -7.76 -4.66
CA GLY A 85 -7.12 -7.80 -5.95
C GLY A 85 -5.65 -7.46 -5.83
N SER A 86 -4.85 -8.24 -6.47
CA SER A 86 -3.40 -8.09 -6.41
C SER A 86 -2.96 -6.76 -7.01
N HIS A 87 -2.58 -5.83 -6.18
CA HIS A 87 -1.78 -4.72 -6.65
C HIS A 87 -0.41 -5.28 -7.03
N SER A 88 -0.03 -5.15 -8.27
CA SER A 88 1.32 -5.49 -8.69
C SER A 88 2.21 -4.25 -8.59
N PHE A 89 3.44 -4.45 -8.15
CA PHE A 89 4.44 -3.40 -8.10
C PHE A 89 5.19 -3.40 -9.42
N PHE A 90 4.92 -2.42 -10.30
CA PHE A 90 5.51 -2.35 -11.64
C PHE A 90 5.40 -3.66 -12.43
N GLY A 91 4.26 -4.34 -12.34
CA GLY A 91 4.03 -5.61 -13.01
C GLY A 91 4.58 -6.84 -12.28
N VAL A 92 5.18 -6.67 -11.11
CA VAL A 92 5.72 -7.78 -10.31
C VAL A 92 4.67 -8.17 -9.25
N SER A 93 4.39 -9.47 -9.15
CA SER A 93 3.38 -9.97 -8.21
C SER A 93 3.85 -9.81 -6.76
N TYR A 94 3.01 -9.17 -5.94
CA TYR A 94 3.24 -9.05 -4.51
C TYR A 94 3.35 -10.44 -3.83
N LEU A 95 2.48 -11.36 -4.23
CA LEU A 95 2.42 -12.68 -3.58
C LEU A 95 3.69 -13.50 -3.77
N GLU A 96 4.39 -13.31 -4.88
CA GLU A 96 5.62 -14.04 -5.18
C GLU A 96 6.85 -13.47 -4.46
N HIS A 97 6.77 -12.24 -3.97
CA HIS A 97 7.92 -11.51 -3.44
C HIS A 97 7.73 -10.97 -2.02
N LYS A 98 6.67 -11.36 -1.33
CA LYS A 98 6.47 -10.94 0.08
C LYS A 98 7.48 -11.59 1.01
N PHE A 99 7.76 -10.91 2.10
CA PHE A 99 8.63 -11.46 3.16
C PHE A 99 8.13 -12.80 3.67
#